data_6c9cdbea98bd512cd7bb7462483c1d95
#
_entry.id   6c9cdbea98bd512cd7bb7462483c1d95
#
_cell.length_a   1.000
_cell.length_b   1.000
_cell.length_c   1.000
_cell.angle_alpha   90.00
_cell.angle_beta   90.00
_cell.angle_gamma   90.00
#
_symmetry.space_group_name_H-M   'P 1'
#
loop_
_entity.id
_entity.type
_entity.pdbx_description
1 polymer ?
#
loop_
_entity_poly.entity_id
_entity_poly.type
_entity_poly.pdbx_seq_one_letter_code
_entity_poly.pdbx_strand_id
1 'polypeptide(L)'
;MSTNIGGQLGSATLAAPQVAASAVDNRRPASGHPAGIRWDQVGQVIRWILMIALGCMFLYPFAWLLAASFKPRGEVFDNRLIPQTFMPQNFVQVWDQLPLLHWVANSLLIAILSATLVTLASSAVAFGFAYFRFPARKALFGLLLASMMLPGAVTLIPNYLIWKTMGWLGTNVPLWGGSLFGSAFYIFLMRQFYLSLPRDLFEAARVDGCSYLGLFTRIAFPLALPSSIIVFIFEFQAAWNNFTGPLIYLSFGDPTQYTVPLGIAYAMTLYSPTAGGHGDYQFVMVASLLVTLPMMIIFAFGQRYFIEGIAASGLKG
;
A
#
# COMPACT_ATOMS: atom_id res chain seq x y z
N MET A 1 58.83 -12.13 62.85
CA MET A 1 59.14 -10.82 63.46
C MET A 1 57.86 -10.00 63.33
N SER A 2 57.02 -10.09 64.34
CA SER A 2 56.84 -9.21 65.52
C SER A 2 56.30 -7.82 65.03
N THR A 3 55.22 -7.28 65.49
CA THR A 3 54.47 -7.22 66.76
C THR A 3 53.22 -6.40 66.47
N ASN A 4 52.01 -6.78 66.67
CA ASN A 4 51.11 -6.66 67.80
C ASN A 4 51.22 -5.38 68.64
N ILE A 5 50.12 -4.64 68.84
CA ILE A 5 49.62 -3.84 69.95
C ILE A 5 48.39 -3.09 69.39
N GLY A 6 47.16 -3.21 69.80
CA GLY A 6 46.56 -3.29 71.10
C GLY A 6 46.10 -1.89 71.53
N GLY A 7 44.83 -1.66 71.70
CA GLY A 7 44.32 -0.44 72.28
C GLY A 7 42.79 -0.30 72.20
N GLN A 8 42.11 -0.83 73.23
CA GLN A 8 40.71 -0.50 73.56
C GLN A 8 40.61 0.90 74.16
N LEU A 9 39.38 1.40 74.21
CA LEU A 9 38.71 2.41 75.06
C LEU A 9 38.11 3.49 74.20
N GLY A 10 36.92 3.95 74.30
CA GLY A 10 35.94 3.87 75.36
C GLY A 10 34.67 4.61 74.89
N SER A 11 33.58 4.10 75.35
CA SER A 11 32.21 4.66 75.13
C SER A 11 32.10 6.03 75.77
N ALA A 12 31.64 7.04 74.98
CA ALA A 12 31.11 8.26 75.50
C ALA A 12 29.80 8.60 74.77
N THR A 13 28.74 8.29 75.46
CA THR A 13 27.36 8.72 75.10
C THR A 13 27.25 10.21 75.29
N LEU A 14 27.12 11.01 74.20
CA LEU A 14 26.76 12.40 74.29
C LEU A 14 25.36 12.54 73.72
N ALA A 15 24.43 12.86 74.61
CA ALA A 15 23.05 13.23 74.36
C ALA A 15 23.01 14.49 73.49
N ALA A 16 22.38 14.36 72.34
CA ALA A 16 22.06 15.54 71.50
C ALA A 16 20.79 16.24 72.05
N PRO A 17 20.78 17.57 72.13
CA PRO A 17 19.61 18.30 72.56
C PRO A 17 18.50 18.22 71.51
N GLN A 18 17.29 17.89 71.96
CA GLN A 18 16.05 17.98 71.19
C GLN A 18 15.80 19.45 70.84
N VAL A 19 16.03 19.84 69.61
CA VAL A 19 15.55 21.12 69.08
C VAL A 19 14.08 20.91 68.72
N ALA A 20 13.23 21.64 69.45
CA ALA A 20 11.79 21.71 69.14
C ALA A 20 11.58 22.16 67.71
N ALA A 21 11.04 21.28 66.89
CA ALA A 21 10.59 21.64 65.53
C ALA A 21 9.37 22.54 65.65
N SER A 22 9.58 23.85 65.52
CA SER A 22 8.51 24.82 65.31
C SER A 22 7.81 24.46 64.00
N ALA A 23 6.52 24.14 64.10
CA ALA A 23 5.64 23.89 62.94
C ALA A 23 5.62 25.19 62.09
N VAL A 24 6.38 25.18 61.02
CA VAL A 24 6.23 26.19 59.95
C VAL A 24 4.94 25.86 59.21
N ASP A 25 3.91 26.63 59.51
CA ASP A 25 2.63 26.67 58.80
C ASP A 25 2.89 27.06 57.34
N ASN A 26 3.08 26.04 56.50
CA ASN A 26 3.33 26.17 55.07
C ASN A 26 1.99 26.29 54.31
N ARG A 27 1.16 27.28 54.75
CA ARG A 27 0.02 27.73 53.94
C ARG A 27 0.57 28.44 52.71
N ARG A 28 0.84 27.67 51.65
CA ARG A 28 1.02 28.25 50.32
C ARG A 28 -0.29 28.98 49.97
N PRO A 29 -0.24 30.26 49.65
CA PRO A 29 -1.42 30.93 49.13
C PRO A 29 -1.86 30.20 47.88
N ALA A 30 -3.12 29.79 47.83
CA ALA A 30 -3.74 29.29 46.60
C ALA A 30 -3.66 30.45 45.58
N SER A 31 -2.62 30.45 44.78
CA SER A 31 -2.54 31.29 43.59
C SER A 31 -3.62 30.81 42.64
N GLY A 32 -4.80 31.43 42.78
CA GLY A 32 -5.84 31.37 41.77
C GLY A 32 -5.28 31.97 40.50
N HIS A 33 -4.64 31.15 39.69
CA HIS A 33 -4.33 31.52 38.34
C HIS A 33 -5.68 31.66 37.62
N PRO A 34 -5.97 32.82 37.03
CA PRO A 34 -7.15 32.93 36.17
C PRO A 34 -7.05 31.81 35.16
N ALA A 35 -8.19 31.16 34.87
CA ALA A 35 -8.28 30.06 33.89
C ALA A 35 -7.85 30.63 32.54
N GLY A 36 -6.54 30.71 32.35
CA GLY A 36 -5.91 31.09 31.09
C GLY A 36 -6.30 30.05 30.03
N ILE A 37 -6.67 30.52 28.86
CA ILE A 37 -6.93 29.69 27.68
C ILE A 37 -5.79 28.69 27.59
N ARG A 38 -6.10 27.40 27.73
CA ARG A 38 -5.12 26.33 27.62
C ARG A 38 -4.78 26.14 26.14
N TRP A 39 -3.75 26.83 25.69
CA TRP A 39 -3.28 26.83 24.29
C TRP A 39 -3.13 25.43 23.71
N ASP A 40 -2.79 24.43 24.53
CA ASP A 40 -2.74 23.01 24.14
C ASP A 40 -4.11 22.48 23.70
N GLN A 41 -5.18 22.89 24.40
CA GLN A 41 -6.55 22.48 24.04
C GLN A 41 -7.02 23.17 22.76
N VAL A 42 -6.68 24.46 22.60
CA VAL A 42 -6.98 25.20 21.36
C VAL A 42 -6.26 24.55 20.17
N GLY A 43 -4.97 24.24 20.30
CA GLY A 43 -4.20 23.56 19.28
C GLY A 43 -4.76 22.15 18.96
N GLN A 44 -5.28 21.46 19.95
CA GLN A 44 -5.93 20.15 19.75
C GLN A 44 -7.26 20.29 18.99
N VAL A 45 -8.09 21.27 19.36
CA VAL A 45 -9.35 21.54 18.67
C VAL A 45 -9.10 21.93 17.20
N ILE A 46 -8.13 22.79 16.93
CA ILE A 46 -7.76 23.19 15.57
C ILE A 46 -7.33 21.97 14.76
N ARG A 47 -6.51 21.07 15.33
CA ARG A 47 -6.10 19.81 14.64
C ARG A 47 -7.31 18.92 14.31
N TRP A 48 -8.25 18.77 15.24
CA TRP A 48 -9.47 18.00 14.99
C TRP A 48 -10.34 18.64 13.90
N ILE A 49 -10.53 19.96 13.92
CA ILE A 49 -11.27 20.69 12.89
C ILE A 49 -10.61 20.50 11.52
N LEU A 50 -9.28 20.65 11.44
CA LEU A 50 -8.53 20.42 10.20
C LEU A 50 -8.67 18.98 9.69
N MET A 51 -8.54 17.99 10.58
CA MET A 51 -8.69 16.59 10.20
C MET A 51 -10.10 16.27 9.68
N ILE A 52 -11.13 16.80 10.36
CA ILE A 52 -12.53 16.62 9.93
C ILE A 52 -12.77 17.32 8.60
N ALA A 53 -12.31 18.55 8.44
CA ALA A 53 -12.47 19.32 7.21
C ALA A 53 -11.79 18.63 6.01
N LEU A 54 -10.55 18.16 6.20
CA LEU A 54 -9.84 17.37 5.19
C LEU A 54 -10.57 16.04 4.91
N GLY A 55 -11.03 15.33 5.94
CA GLY A 55 -11.81 14.11 5.81
C GLY A 55 -13.08 14.32 4.98
N CYS A 56 -13.86 15.35 5.30
CA CYS A 56 -15.05 15.70 4.52
C CYS A 56 -14.72 16.07 3.07
N MET A 57 -13.64 16.83 2.84
CA MET A 57 -13.19 17.20 1.51
C MET A 57 -12.85 15.95 0.66
N PHE A 58 -12.11 14.98 1.23
CA PHE A 58 -11.75 13.74 0.53
C PHE A 58 -12.93 12.77 0.36
N LEU A 59 -13.89 12.78 1.27
CA LEU A 59 -15.08 11.93 1.18
C LEU A 59 -16.14 12.50 0.22
N TYR A 60 -16.10 13.79 -0.07
CA TYR A 60 -17.10 14.44 -0.92
C TYR A 60 -17.26 13.78 -2.31
N PRO A 61 -16.19 13.47 -3.07
CA PRO A 61 -16.34 12.80 -4.37
C PRO A 61 -17.06 11.44 -4.27
N PHE A 62 -16.79 10.68 -3.21
CA PHE A 62 -17.46 9.38 -2.98
C PHE A 62 -18.91 9.55 -2.59
N ALA A 63 -19.22 10.53 -1.75
CA ALA A 63 -20.59 10.86 -1.39
C ALA A 63 -21.38 11.33 -2.63
N TRP A 64 -20.74 12.12 -3.49
CA TRP A 64 -21.34 12.55 -4.75
C TRP A 64 -21.57 11.37 -5.72
N LEU A 65 -20.60 10.48 -5.87
CA LEU A 65 -20.71 9.28 -6.70
C LEU A 65 -21.85 8.39 -6.21
N LEU A 66 -21.96 8.17 -4.89
CA LEU A 66 -23.05 7.43 -4.27
C LEU A 66 -24.40 8.10 -4.55
N ALA A 67 -24.50 9.40 -4.37
CA ALA A 67 -25.71 10.16 -4.67
C ALA A 67 -26.08 10.07 -6.17
N ALA A 68 -25.11 10.25 -7.06
CA ALA A 68 -25.29 10.21 -8.50
C ALA A 68 -25.77 8.84 -9.00
N SER A 69 -25.36 7.73 -8.34
CA SER A 69 -25.79 6.38 -8.69
C SER A 69 -27.30 6.13 -8.47
N PHE A 70 -27.94 6.92 -7.60
CA PHE A 70 -29.39 6.84 -7.32
C PHE A 70 -30.21 7.91 -8.07
N LYS A 71 -29.58 8.74 -8.92
CA LYS A 71 -30.27 9.79 -9.66
C LYS A 71 -30.82 9.30 -10.99
N PRO A 72 -31.93 9.89 -11.47
CA PRO A 72 -32.36 9.71 -12.85
C PRO A 72 -31.38 10.40 -13.82
N ARG A 73 -31.39 10.03 -15.09
CA ARG A 73 -30.51 10.53 -16.16
C ARG A 73 -30.31 12.04 -16.17
N GLY A 74 -31.41 12.82 -16.02
CA GLY A 74 -31.36 14.28 -16.09
C GLY A 74 -30.70 14.98 -14.90
N GLU A 75 -30.54 14.30 -13.77
CA GLU A 75 -30.03 14.83 -12.51
C GLU A 75 -28.61 14.36 -12.19
N VAL A 76 -28.00 13.47 -12.98
CA VAL A 76 -26.72 12.82 -12.65
C VAL A 76 -25.61 13.82 -12.34
N PHE A 77 -25.53 14.89 -13.14
CA PHE A 77 -24.51 15.94 -13.00
C PHE A 77 -24.97 17.14 -12.16
N ASP A 78 -26.16 17.09 -11.55
CA ASP A 78 -26.59 18.07 -10.57
C ASP A 78 -25.74 17.97 -9.31
N ASN A 79 -25.26 19.11 -8.76
CA ASN A 79 -24.39 19.16 -7.58
C ASN A 79 -25.11 18.78 -6.28
N ARG A 80 -26.39 18.44 -6.30
CA ARG A 80 -27.14 18.02 -5.13
C ARG A 80 -26.69 16.66 -4.65
N LEU A 81 -26.35 16.54 -3.36
CA LEU A 81 -26.03 15.24 -2.75
C LEU A 81 -27.28 14.39 -2.47
N ILE A 82 -28.46 15.00 -2.37
CA ILE A 82 -29.71 14.29 -2.15
C ILE A 82 -30.47 14.26 -3.47
N PRO A 83 -30.73 13.06 -4.07
CA PRO A 83 -31.53 12.95 -5.28
C PRO A 83 -32.95 13.51 -5.08
N GLN A 84 -33.51 14.20 -6.07
CA GLN A 84 -34.93 14.60 -6.03
C GLN A 84 -35.82 13.38 -6.27
N THR A 85 -35.38 12.51 -7.19
CA THR A 85 -36.04 11.24 -7.47
C THR A 85 -35.07 10.12 -7.17
N PHE A 86 -35.44 9.21 -6.26
CA PHE A 86 -34.60 8.09 -5.85
C PHE A 86 -34.83 6.89 -6.79
N MET A 87 -33.79 6.46 -7.52
CA MET A 87 -33.84 5.46 -8.58
C MET A 87 -32.98 4.23 -8.24
N PRO A 88 -33.37 3.38 -7.27
CA PRO A 88 -32.59 2.18 -6.90
C PRO A 88 -32.54 1.13 -8.03
N GLN A 89 -33.48 1.17 -8.97
CA GLN A 89 -33.50 0.29 -10.15
C GLN A 89 -32.29 0.48 -11.08
N ASN A 90 -31.56 1.58 -11.00
CA ASN A 90 -30.29 1.76 -11.73
C ASN A 90 -29.29 0.63 -11.40
N PHE A 91 -29.30 0.14 -10.16
CA PHE A 91 -28.43 -0.96 -9.73
C PHE A 91 -28.80 -2.30 -10.36
N VAL A 92 -30.07 -2.56 -10.58
CA VAL A 92 -30.52 -3.78 -11.27
C VAL A 92 -30.22 -3.68 -12.76
N GLN A 93 -30.55 -2.57 -13.38
CA GLN A 93 -30.39 -2.38 -14.83
C GLN A 93 -28.93 -2.46 -15.27
N VAL A 94 -27.99 -1.99 -14.46
CA VAL A 94 -26.56 -2.02 -14.82
C VAL A 94 -26.02 -3.45 -14.93
N TRP A 95 -26.55 -4.40 -14.15
CA TRP A 95 -26.15 -5.81 -14.23
C TRP A 95 -26.61 -6.50 -15.50
N ASP A 96 -27.74 -6.06 -16.05
CA ASP A 96 -28.28 -6.60 -17.30
C ASP A 96 -27.56 -6.04 -18.53
N GLN A 97 -26.99 -4.84 -18.40
CA GLN A 97 -26.39 -4.11 -19.52
C GLN A 97 -24.86 -4.21 -19.61
N LEU A 98 -24.19 -4.39 -18.47
CA LEU A 98 -22.73 -4.41 -18.39
C LEU A 98 -22.23 -5.69 -17.71
N PRO A 99 -21.20 -6.36 -18.25
CA PRO A 99 -20.64 -7.56 -17.67
C PRO A 99 -19.71 -7.26 -16.47
N LEU A 100 -20.21 -6.53 -15.46
CA LEU A 100 -19.42 -6.01 -14.34
C LEU A 100 -18.69 -7.10 -13.58
N LEU A 101 -19.33 -8.25 -13.36
CA LEU A 101 -18.72 -9.38 -12.66
C LEU A 101 -17.50 -9.92 -13.40
N HIS A 102 -17.56 -9.97 -14.74
CA HIS A 102 -16.41 -10.39 -15.56
C HIS A 102 -15.28 -9.38 -15.44
N TRP A 103 -15.57 -8.07 -15.48
CA TRP A 103 -14.54 -7.03 -15.33
C TRP A 103 -13.84 -7.10 -13.98
N VAL A 104 -14.61 -7.29 -12.89
CA VAL A 104 -14.04 -7.45 -11.55
C VAL A 104 -13.20 -8.73 -11.46
N ALA A 105 -13.74 -9.87 -11.97
CA ALA A 105 -13.04 -11.14 -11.96
C ALA A 105 -11.72 -11.09 -12.77
N ASN A 106 -11.76 -10.51 -13.97
CA ASN A 106 -10.56 -10.32 -14.80
C ASN A 106 -9.52 -9.45 -14.10
N SER A 107 -9.95 -8.31 -13.54
CA SER A 107 -9.04 -7.41 -12.81
C SER A 107 -8.43 -8.08 -11.59
N LEU A 108 -9.20 -8.83 -10.81
CA LEU A 108 -8.70 -9.58 -9.65
C LEU A 108 -7.70 -10.65 -10.08
N LEU A 109 -8.04 -11.43 -11.10
CA LEU A 109 -7.16 -12.48 -11.63
C LEU A 109 -5.83 -11.89 -12.10
N ILE A 110 -5.86 -10.85 -12.93
CA ILE A 110 -4.68 -10.17 -13.44
C ILE A 110 -3.86 -9.57 -12.30
N ALA A 111 -4.49 -8.85 -11.37
CA ALA A 111 -3.81 -8.20 -10.26
C ALA A 111 -3.16 -9.22 -9.31
N ILE A 112 -3.85 -10.32 -8.97
CA ILE A 112 -3.31 -11.38 -8.11
C ILE A 112 -2.16 -12.10 -8.81
N LEU A 113 -2.31 -12.48 -10.10
CA LEU A 113 -1.24 -13.14 -10.86
C LEU A 113 -0.01 -12.25 -11.00
N SER A 114 -0.19 -10.99 -11.45
CA SER A 114 0.91 -10.03 -11.57
C SER A 114 1.63 -9.83 -10.24
N ALA A 115 0.88 -9.55 -9.16
CA ALA A 115 1.46 -9.32 -7.86
C ALA A 115 2.21 -10.53 -7.30
N THR A 116 1.64 -11.73 -7.45
CA THR A 116 2.28 -12.98 -7.01
C THR A 116 3.57 -13.26 -7.80
N LEU A 117 3.46 -13.22 -9.12
CA LEU A 117 4.58 -13.57 -10.01
C LEU A 117 5.73 -12.57 -9.86
N VAL A 118 5.43 -11.26 -9.88
CA VAL A 118 6.47 -10.24 -9.75
C VAL A 118 7.14 -10.27 -8.38
N THR A 119 6.38 -10.56 -7.32
CA THR A 119 6.93 -10.66 -5.96
C THR A 119 7.89 -11.82 -5.85
N LEU A 120 7.49 -13.00 -6.32
CA LEU A 120 8.32 -14.22 -6.28
C LEU A 120 9.56 -14.07 -7.16
N ALA A 121 9.39 -13.63 -8.41
CA ALA A 121 10.50 -13.44 -9.34
C ALA A 121 11.48 -12.36 -8.84
N SER A 122 10.97 -11.19 -8.42
CA SER A 122 11.81 -10.12 -7.91
C SER A 122 12.55 -10.52 -6.63
N SER A 123 11.89 -11.27 -5.74
CA SER A 123 12.48 -11.80 -4.52
C SER A 123 13.64 -12.76 -4.81
N ALA A 124 13.43 -13.72 -5.71
CA ALA A 124 14.46 -14.69 -6.09
C ALA A 124 15.68 -14.01 -6.72
N VAL A 125 15.46 -13.08 -7.66
CA VAL A 125 16.52 -12.30 -8.30
C VAL A 125 17.24 -11.40 -7.30
N ALA A 126 16.50 -10.74 -6.42
CA ALA A 126 17.05 -9.88 -5.38
C ALA A 126 17.93 -10.66 -4.39
N PHE A 127 17.49 -11.85 -3.96
CA PHE A 127 18.29 -12.76 -3.14
C PHE A 127 19.57 -13.18 -3.86
N GLY A 128 19.48 -13.49 -5.16
CA GLY A 128 20.64 -13.79 -5.99
C GLY A 128 21.68 -12.65 -5.98
N PHE A 129 21.24 -11.42 -6.17
CA PHE A 129 22.10 -10.24 -6.12
C PHE A 129 22.58 -9.87 -4.70
N ALA A 130 21.88 -10.23 -3.66
CA ALA A 130 22.29 -9.92 -2.29
C ALA A 130 23.28 -10.95 -1.74
N TYR A 131 22.99 -12.24 -1.93
CA TYR A 131 23.70 -13.34 -1.30
C TYR A 131 24.93 -13.80 -2.10
N PHE A 132 24.77 -14.06 -3.40
CA PHE A 132 25.85 -14.65 -4.20
C PHE A 132 26.91 -13.62 -4.63
N ARG A 133 28.15 -14.11 -4.72
CA ARG A 133 29.28 -13.38 -5.32
C ARG A 133 29.58 -14.04 -6.66
N PHE A 134 29.39 -13.32 -7.75
CA PHE A 134 29.66 -13.77 -9.10
C PHE A 134 30.28 -12.66 -9.95
N PRO A 135 31.02 -13.00 -11.02
CA PRO A 135 31.62 -12.00 -11.91
C PRO A 135 30.52 -11.13 -12.54
N ALA A 136 30.86 -9.87 -12.83
CA ALA A 136 29.95 -8.88 -13.40
C ALA A 136 28.71 -8.50 -12.56
N ARG A 137 28.57 -8.98 -11.30
CA ARG A 137 27.40 -8.67 -10.44
C ARG A 137 27.10 -7.17 -10.37
N LYS A 138 28.12 -6.33 -10.21
CA LYS A 138 27.94 -4.86 -10.13
C LYS A 138 27.44 -4.29 -11.45
N ALA A 139 28.00 -4.74 -12.58
CA ALA A 139 27.60 -4.30 -13.92
C ALA A 139 26.17 -4.72 -14.25
N LEU A 140 25.80 -5.98 -13.97
CA LEU A 140 24.44 -6.50 -14.18
C LEU A 140 23.42 -5.77 -13.30
N PHE A 141 23.77 -5.52 -12.04
CA PHE A 141 22.89 -4.74 -11.17
C PHE A 141 22.77 -3.27 -11.61
N GLY A 142 23.88 -2.68 -12.12
CA GLY A 142 23.86 -1.35 -12.73
C GLY A 142 22.98 -1.30 -13.99
N LEU A 143 23.01 -2.32 -14.84
CA LEU A 143 22.16 -2.46 -16.02
C LEU A 143 20.67 -2.58 -15.61
N LEU A 144 20.38 -3.36 -14.57
CA LEU A 144 19.03 -3.46 -13.99
C LEU A 144 18.53 -2.09 -13.52
N LEU A 145 19.35 -1.32 -12.81
CA LEU A 145 18.97 0.03 -12.39
C LEU A 145 18.81 0.98 -13.59
N ALA A 146 19.68 0.87 -14.59
CA ALA A 146 19.58 1.67 -15.82
C ALA A 146 18.26 1.39 -16.57
N SER A 147 17.74 0.15 -16.53
CA SER A 147 16.46 -0.20 -17.16
C SER A 147 15.27 0.56 -16.55
N MET A 148 15.35 0.99 -15.28
CA MET A 148 14.30 1.80 -14.64
C MET A 148 14.22 3.23 -15.21
N MET A 149 15.29 3.70 -15.87
CA MET A 149 15.32 5.02 -16.50
C MET A 149 14.61 5.03 -17.86
N LEU A 150 14.32 3.86 -18.42
CA LEU A 150 13.58 3.79 -19.69
C LEU A 150 12.11 4.15 -19.48
N PRO A 151 11.61 5.20 -20.14
CA PRO A 151 10.20 5.56 -20.06
C PRO A 151 9.32 4.41 -20.60
N GLY A 152 8.23 4.09 -19.90
CA GLY A 152 7.29 3.05 -20.34
C GLY A 152 6.72 3.30 -21.74
N ALA A 153 6.58 4.55 -22.17
CA ALA A 153 6.12 4.90 -23.52
C ALA A 153 7.07 4.38 -24.62
N VAL A 154 8.38 4.34 -24.37
CA VAL A 154 9.37 3.84 -25.35
C VAL A 154 9.26 2.32 -25.52
N THR A 155 8.99 1.59 -24.42
CA THR A 155 8.89 0.14 -24.44
C THR A 155 7.52 -0.38 -24.89
N LEU A 156 6.52 0.49 -25.01
CA LEU A 156 5.13 0.15 -25.31
C LEU A 156 5.01 -0.52 -26.69
N ILE A 157 5.56 0.10 -27.75
CA ILE A 157 5.48 -0.42 -29.13
C ILE A 157 6.24 -1.75 -29.26
N PRO A 158 7.51 -1.88 -28.79
CA PRO A 158 8.20 -3.17 -28.81
C PRO A 158 7.44 -4.28 -28.07
N ASN A 159 6.90 -4.00 -26.87
CA ASN A 159 6.12 -4.98 -26.13
C ASN A 159 4.85 -5.39 -26.89
N TYR A 160 4.13 -4.43 -27.48
CA TYR A 160 2.97 -4.75 -28.31
C TYR A 160 3.32 -5.71 -29.45
N LEU A 161 4.43 -5.44 -30.17
CA LEU A 161 4.87 -6.26 -31.28
C LEU A 161 5.25 -7.69 -30.82
N ILE A 162 5.89 -7.84 -29.69
CA ILE A 162 6.22 -9.15 -29.10
C ILE A 162 4.94 -9.94 -28.83
N TRP A 163 3.97 -9.36 -28.12
CA TRP A 163 2.72 -10.05 -27.81
C TRP A 163 1.88 -10.34 -29.06
N LYS A 164 1.93 -9.45 -30.05
CA LYS A 164 1.30 -9.66 -31.36
C LYS A 164 1.90 -10.85 -32.10
N THR A 165 3.23 -10.95 -32.18
CA THR A 165 3.90 -12.07 -32.85
C THR A 165 3.66 -13.41 -32.15
N MET A 166 3.46 -13.38 -30.83
CA MET A 166 3.08 -14.57 -30.04
C MET A 166 1.60 -14.95 -30.19
N GLY A 167 0.77 -14.11 -30.83
CA GLY A 167 -0.66 -14.38 -31.02
C GLY A 167 -1.50 -14.16 -29.74
N TRP A 168 -1.01 -13.39 -28.77
CA TRP A 168 -1.67 -13.22 -27.47
C TRP A 168 -2.45 -11.90 -27.32
N LEU A 169 -2.60 -11.13 -28.41
CA LEU A 169 -3.50 -9.97 -28.40
C LEU A 169 -4.96 -10.43 -28.25
N GLY A 170 -5.76 -9.63 -27.56
CA GLY A 170 -7.14 -9.98 -27.22
C GLY A 170 -7.27 -10.96 -26.04
N THR A 171 -6.15 -11.29 -25.38
CA THR A 171 -6.13 -12.13 -24.17
C THR A 171 -5.55 -11.38 -22.97
N ASN A 172 -5.78 -11.88 -21.75
CA ASN A 172 -5.25 -11.30 -20.54
C ASN A 172 -3.75 -11.60 -20.29
N VAL A 173 -3.13 -12.46 -21.09
CA VAL A 173 -1.72 -12.89 -20.91
C VAL A 173 -0.73 -11.74 -20.96
N PRO A 174 -0.81 -10.76 -21.89
CA PRO A 174 0.10 -9.62 -21.91
C PRO A 174 0.09 -8.78 -20.63
N LEU A 175 -1.00 -8.81 -19.88
CA LEU A 175 -1.19 -7.97 -18.70
C LEU A 175 -0.48 -8.51 -17.45
N TRP A 176 -0.22 -9.80 -17.39
CA TRP A 176 0.48 -10.43 -16.26
C TRP A 176 1.74 -11.19 -16.67
N GLY A 177 1.88 -11.59 -17.95
CA GLY A 177 2.98 -12.43 -18.42
C GLY A 177 4.36 -11.81 -18.24
N GLY A 178 4.48 -10.48 -18.35
CA GLY A 178 5.71 -9.74 -18.07
C GLY A 178 6.17 -9.84 -16.62
N SER A 179 5.27 -10.04 -15.68
CA SER A 179 5.54 -10.15 -14.25
C SER A 179 6.36 -11.39 -13.86
N LEU A 180 6.41 -12.41 -14.75
CA LEU A 180 7.26 -13.59 -14.58
C LEU A 180 8.76 -13.27 -14.51
N PHE A 181 9.19 -12.15 -15.07
CA PHE A 181 10.60 -11.75 -15.11
C PHE A 181 10.98 -10.80 -13.96
N GLY A 182 10.02 -10.48 -13.08
CA GLY A 182 10.22 -9.52 -12.01
C GLY A 182 10.22 -8.07 -12.52
N SER A 183 10.39 -7.12 -11.58
CA SER A 183 10.52 -5.69 -11.86
C SER A 183 11.80 -5.15 -11.27
N ALA A 184 12.51 -4.32 -12.02
CA ALA A 184 13.78 -3.73 -11.58
C ALA A 184 13.62 -2.95 -10.27
N PHE A 185 12.53 -2.23 -10.11
CA PHE A 185 12.21 -1.49 -8.89
C PHE A 185 12.02 -2.42 -7.68
N TYR A 186 11.25 -3.49 -7.83
CA TYR A 186 11.00 -4.43 -6.73
C TYR A 186 12.22 -5.30 -6.43
N ILE A 187 13.02 -5.65 -7.44
CA ILE A 187 14.32 -6.32 -7.25
C ILE A 187 15.26 -5.43 -6.43
N PHE A 188 15.32 -4.15 -6.75
CA PHE A 188 16.11 -3.19 -5.98
C PHE A 188 15.64 -3.10 -4.53
N LEU A 189 14.33 -2.91 -4.31
CA LEU A 189 13.72 -2.77 -2.99
C LEU A 189 13.99 -4.03 -2.13
N MET A 190 13.71 -5.20 -2.65
CA MET A 190 13.89 -6.46 -1.94
C MET A 190 15.38 -6.77 -1.69
N ARG A 191 16.27 -6.39 -2.62
CA ARG A 191 17.71 -6.54 -2.42
C ARG A 191 18.21 -5.70 -1.24
N GLN A 192 17.71 -4.46 -1.06
CA GLN A 192 18.07 -3.65 0.11
C GLN A 192 17.66 -4.34 1.41
N PHE A 193 16.49 -4.96 1.41
CA PHE A 193 16.03 -5.74 2.55
C PHE A 193 16.95 -6.95 2.81
N TYR A 194 17.26 -7.76 1.80
CA TYR A 194 18.14 -8.93 1.95
C TYR A 194 19.55 -8.56 2.39
N LEU A 195 20.06 -7.40 2.01
CA LEU A 195 21.36 -6.91 2.47
C LEU A 195 21.37 -6.50 3.95
N SER A 196 20.20 -6.22 4.55
CA SER A 196 20.06 -5.90 5.98
C SER A 196 20.02 -7.14 6.88
N LEU A 197 19.84 -8.33 6.31
CA LEU A 197 19.80 -9.59 7.08
C LEU A 197 21.21 -10.00 7.53
N PRO A 198 21.37 -10.51 8.78
CA PRO A 198 22.66 -11.02 9.25
C PRO A 198 23.14 -12.20 8.39
N ARG A 199 24.39 -12.16 7.96
CA ARG A 199 25.00 -13.21 7.13
C ARG A 199 25.17 -14.53 7.88
N ASP A 200 25.44 -14.45 9.19
CA ASP A 200 25.65 -15.59 10.07
C ASP A 200 24.49 -16.59 10.05
N LEU A 201 23.25 -16.11 9.85
CA LEU A 201 22.08 -16.99 9.68
C LEU A 201 22.19 -17.91 8.47
N PHE A 202 22.71 -17.37 7.35
CA PHE A 202 22.88 -18.13 6.11
C PHE A 202 24.09 -19.06 6.18
N GLU A 203 25.17 -18.64 6.85
CA GLU A 203 26.37 -19.43 7.05
C GLU A 203 26.11 -20.63 7.95
N ALA A 204 25.42 -20.44 9.08
CA ALA A 204 25.00 -21.51 9.98
C ALA A 204 24.16 -22.56 9.24
N ALA A 205 23.14 -22.13 8.50
CA ALA A 205 22.30 -23.04 7.74
C ALA A 205 23.06 -23.77 6.62
N ARG A 206 24.13 -23.20 6.06
CA ARG A 206 25.01 -23.86 5.11
C ARG A 206 25.84 -24.97 5.77
N VAL A 207 26.34 -24.72 7.00
CA VAL A 207 27.05 -25.73 7.82
C VAL A 207 26.11 -26.89 8.13
N ASP A 208 24.84 -26.62 8.41
CA ASP A 208 23.79 -27.64 8.63
C ASP A 208 23.36 -28.39 7.33
N GLY A 209 24.02 -28.13 6.20
CA GLY A 209 23.77 -28.83 4.93
C GLY A 209 22.59 -28.29 4.12
N CYS A 210 22.05 -27.10 4.44
CA CYS A 210 20.96 -26.50 3.69
C CYS A 210 21.40 -26.14 2.25
N SER A 211 20.62 -26.55 1.26
CA SER A 211 20.84 -26.19 -0.15
C SER A 211 20.58 -24.71 -0.40
N TYR A 212 21.08 -24.14 -1.50
CA TYR A 212 20.83 -22.73 -1.86
C TYR A 212 19.33 -22.42 -2.06
N LEU A 213 18.60 -23.35 -2.66
CA LEU A 213 17.14 -23.21 -2.78
C LEU A 213 16.47 -23.27 -1.41
N GLY A 214 16.96 -24.14 -0.52
CA GLY A 214 16.50 -24.22 0.86
C GLY A 214 16.78 -22.93 1.64
N LEU A 215 17.96 -22.31 1.46
CA LEU A 215 18.26 -21.00 2.04
C LEU A 215 17.26 -19.93 1.60
N PHE A 216 16.91 -19.92 0.31
CA PHE A 216 15.92 -18.97 -0.19
C PHE A 216 14.53 -19.26 0.38
N THR A 217 14.02 -20.50 0.20
CA THR A 217 12.62 -20.81 0.51
C THR A 217 12.32 -20.94 1.99
N ARG A 218 13.30 -21.43 2.82
CA ARG A 218 13.08 -21.70 4.24
C ARG A 218 13.58 -20.60 5.17
N ILE A 219 14.49 -19.74 4.70
CA ILE A 219 15.11 -18.71 5.54
C ILE A 219 14.90 -17.32 4.95
N ALA A 220 15.44 -17.05 3.76
CA ALA A 220 15.47 -15.71 3.21
C ALA A 220 14.06 -15.17 2.91
N PHE A 221 13.26 -15.92 2.17
CA PHE A 221 11.92 -15.50 1.76
C PHE A 221 10.96 -15.34 2.96
N PRO A 222 10.89 -16.26 3.95
CA PRO A 222 10.10 -16.06 5.16
C PRO A 222 10.51 -14.83 5.97
N LEU A 223 11.80 -14.57 6.12
CA LEU A 223 12.28 -13.35 6.78
C LEU A 223 11.94 -12.08 5.98
N ALA A 224 11.87 -12.17 4.67
CA ALA A 224 11.50 -11.06 3.78
C ALA A 224 9.99 -10.92 3.56
N LEU A 225 9.14 -11.69 4.24
CA LEU A 225 7.68 -11.59 4.11
C LEU A 225 7.14 -10.16 4.27
N PRO A 226 7.59 -9.34 5.23
CA PRO A 226 7.10 -7.96 5.34
C PRO A 226 7.37 -7.14 4.08
N SER A 227 8.58 -7.24 3.51
CA SER A 227 8.95 -6.57 2.26
C SER A 227 8.20 -7.15 1.06
N SER A 228 8.00 -8.47 1.04
CA SER A 228 7.25 -9.17 -0.02
C SER A 228 5.78 -8.76 -0.05
N ILE A 229 5.15 -8.57 1.12
CA ILE A 229 3.78 -8.08 1.23
C ILE A 229 3.67 -6.65 0.65
N ILE A 230 4.64 -5.79 0.93
CA ILE A 230 4.66 -4.42 0.38
C ILE A 230 4.75 -4.47 -1.16
N VAL A 231 5.65 -5.29 -1.72
CA VAL A 231 5.78 -5.47 -3.18
C VAL A 231 4.48 -6.00 -3.78
N PHE A 232 3.89 -7.02 -3.15
CA PHE A 232 2.62 -7.59 -3.58
C PHE A 232 1.50 -6.53 -3.63
N ILE A 233 1.35 -5.74 -2.57
CA ILE A 233 0.30 -4.71 -2.50
C ILE A 233 0.54 -3.61 -3.55
N PHE A 234 1.77 -3.17 -3.74
CA PHE A 234 2.09 -2.15 -4.74
C PHE A 234 1.80 -2.62 -6.16
N GLU A 235 2.22 -3.85 -6.49
CA GLU A 235 1.95 -4.40 -7.82
C GLU A 235 0.46 -4.71 -8.02
N PHE A 236 -0.22 -5.24 -6.98
CA PHE A 236 -1.66 -5.46 -7.04
C PHE A 236 -2.39 -4.16 -7.37
N GLN A 237 -2.05 -3.06 -6.68
CA GLN A 237 -2.64 -1.76 -6.92
C GLN A 237 -2.30 -1.22 -8.32
N ALA A 238 -1.06 -1.38 -8.77
CA ALA A 238 -0.63 -0.97 -10.11
C ALA A 238 -1.38 -1.73 -11.21
N ALA A 239 -1.50 -3.05 -11.08
CA ALA A 239 -2.21 -3.90 -12.04
C ALA A 239 -3.73 -3.64 -12.03
N TRP A 240 -4.33 -3.47 -10.85
CA TRP A 240 -5.77 -3.13 -10.73
C TRP A 240 -6.12 -1.81 -11.41
N ASN A 241 -5.30 -0.78 -11.24
CA ASN A 241 -5.53 0.55 -11.81
C ASN A 241 -5.01 0.72 -13.25
N ASN A 242 -4.41 -0.34 -13.82
CA ASN A 242 -3.85 -0.27 -15.16
C ASN A 242 -4.95 -0.13 -16.21
N PHE A 243 -4.97 1.01 -16.88
CA PHE A 243 -5.88 1.30 -18.00
C PHE A 243 -5.18 1.12 -19.35
N THR A 244 -3.93 1.58 -19.46
CA THR A 244 -3.22 1.65 -20.75
C THR A 244 -2.94 0.25 -21.32
N GLY A 245 -2.50 -0.70 -20.49
CA GLY A 245 -2.26 -2.06 -20.94
C GLY A 245 -3.52 -2.72 -21.49
N PRO A 246 -4.62 -2.82 -20.72
CA PRO A 246 -5.89 -3.33 -21.23
C PRO A 246 -6.40 -2.63 -22.47
N LEU A 247 -6.29 -1.30 -22.54
CA LEU A 247 -6.70 -0.53 -23.73
C LEU A 247 -5.95 -0.98 -25.00
N ILE A 248 -4.65 -1.26 -24.88
CA ILE A 248 -3.83 -1.64 -26.04
C ILE A 248 -4.00 -3.12 -26.40
N TYR A 249 -4.12 -3.99 -25.42
CA TYR A 249 -4.11 -5.44 -25.67
C TYR A 249 -5.51 -6.05 -25.81
N LEU A 250 -6.56 -5.46 -25.22
CA LEU A 250 -7.92 -6.01 -25.17
C LEU A 250 -8.97 -5.26 -25.98
N SER A 251 -8.74 -3.99 -26.38
CA SER A 251 -9.78 -3.12 -26.99
C SER A 251 -10.43 -3.68 -28.27
N PHE A 252 -9.83 -4.65 -28.91
CA PHE A 252 -10.34 -5.29 -30.14
C PHE A 252 -11.05 -6.62 -29.87
N GLY A 253 -11.19 -7.00 -28.61
CA GLY A 253 -11.79 -8.25 -28.18
C GLY A 253 -13.21 -8.12 -27.64
N ASP A 254 -13.70 -9.21 -27.07
CA ASP A 254 -14.99 -9.27 -26.38
C ASP A 254 -14.99 -8.36 -25.13
N PRO A 255 -15.99 -7.47 -24.94
CA PRO A 255 -16.12 -6.65 -23.74
C PRO A 255 -16.14 -7.43 -22.43
N THR A 256 -16.50 -8.71 -22.43
CA THR A 256 -16.43 -9.57 -21.23
C THR A 256 -15.00 -9.83 -20.76
N GLN A 257 -13.99 -9.66 -21.64
CA GLN A 257 -12.56 -9.79 -21.30
C GLN A 257 -11.95 -8.55 -20.67
N TYR A 258 -12.69 -7.43 -20.64
CA TYR A 258 -12.14 -6.18 -20.15
C TYR A 258 -11.84 -6.23 -18.66
N THR A 259 -10.86 -5.40 -18.25
CA THR A 259 -10.61 -5.08 -16.85
C THR A 259 -11.55 -3.97 -16.38
N VAL A 260 -11.65 -3.75 -15.08
CA VAL A 260 -12.47 -2.68 -14.49
C VAL A 260 -12.18 -1.31 -15.10
N PRO A 261 -10.91 -0.81 -15.20
CA PRO A 261 -10.67 0.51 -15.78
C PRO A 261 -11.09 0.60 -17.26
N LEU A 262 -10.81 -0.43 -18.05
CA LEU A 262 -11.20 -0.47 -19.46
C LEU A 262 -12.72 -0.60 -19.60
N GLY A 263 -13.37 -1.41 -18.79
CA GLY A 263 -14.83 -1.58 -18.80
C GLY A 263 -15.58 -0.30 -18.46
N ILE A 264 -15.11 0.46 -17.48
CA ILE A 264 -15.69 1.77 -17.14
C ILE A 264 -15.52 2.76 -18.32
N ALA A 265 -14.35 2.81 -18.96
CA ALA A 265 -14.11 3.64 -20.12
C ALA A 265 -15.02 3.23 -21.31
N TYR A 266 -15.20 1.92 -21.52
CA TYR A 266 -16.14 1.38 -22.48
C TYR A 266 -17.58 1.80 -22.16
N ALA A 267 -18.03 1.68 -20.92
CA ALA A 267 -19.36 2.13 -20.51
C ALA A 267 -19.55 3.64 -20.69
N MET A 268 -18.55 4.44 -20.38
CA MET A 268 -18.59 5.89 -20.65
C MET A 268 -18.79 6.18 -22.14
N THR A 269 -18.13 5.44 -23.03
CA THR A 269 -18.27 5.60 -24.47
C THR A 269 -19.65 5.11 -24.93
N LEU A 270 -20.11 3.95 -24.46
CA LEU A 270 -21.39 3.34 -24.81
C LEU A 270 -22.57 4.27 -24.49
N TYR A 271 -22.55 4.93 -23.34
CA TYR A 271 -23.62 5.82 -22.91
C TYR A 271 -23.43 7.28 -23.34
N SER A 272 -22.30 7.61 -23.97
CA SER A 272 -22.04 8.98 -24.43
C SER A 272 -22.96 9.34 -25.60
N PRO A 273 -23.62 10.50 -25.58
CA PRO A 273 -24.40 11.00 -26.74
C PRO A 273 -23.57 11.16 -28.00
N THR A 274 -22.28 11.44 -27.88
CA THR A 274 -21.36 11.59 -29.04
C THR A 274 -21.07 10.28 -29.73
N ALA A 275 -21.25 9.14 -29.05
CA ALA A 275 -21.09 7.81 -29.64
C ALA A 275 -22.43 7.11 -29.95
N GLY A 276 -23.54 7.87 -29.97
CA GLY A 276 -24.88 7.33 -30.25
C GLY A 276 -25.63 6.81 -29.04
N GLY A 277 -25.05 6.92 -27.83
CA GLY A 277 -25.74 6.61 -26.58
C GLY A 277 -26.75 7.69 -26.17
N HIS A 278 -27.60 7.38 -25.23
CA HIS A 278 -28.66 8.29 -24.77
C HIS A 278 -28.23 9.22 -23.62
N GLY A 279 -26.99 9.17 -23.15
CA GLY A 279 -26.52 9.96 -22.01
C GLY A 279 -26.87 9.32 -20.66
N ASP A 280 -26.97 8.00 -20.61
CA ASP A 280 -27.34 7.22 -19.41
C ASP A 280 -26.16 7.05 -18.46
N TYR A 281 -25.55 8.17 -18.07
CA TYR A 281 -24.37 8.20 -17.19
C TYR A 281 -24.66 7.71 -15.75
N GLN A 282 -25.93 7.64 -15.33
CA GLN A 282 -26.31 7.01 -14.05
C GLN A 282 -25.78 5.57 -13.96
N PHE A 283 -25.76 4.81 -15.06
CA PHE A 283 -25.21 3.46 -15.08
C PHE A 283 -23.70 3.44 -14.95
N VAL A 284 -23.00 4.45 -15.50
CA VAL A 284 -21.56 4.61 -15.30
C VAL A 284 -21.25 4.91 -13.81
N MET A 285 -22.08 5.74 -13.16
CA MET A 285 -21.92 6.04 -11.72
C MET A 285 -22.13 4.81 -10.87
N VAL A 286 -23.18 4.02 -11.14
CA VAL A 286 -23.41 2.74 -10.44
C VAL A 286 -22.27 1.77 -10.68
N ALA A 287 -21.85 1.58 -11.93
CA ALA A 287 -20.74 0.71 -12.26
C ALA A 287 -19.46 1.14 -11.54
N SER A 288 -19.13 2.43 -11.57
CA SER A 288 -17.95 2.99 -10.89
C SER A 288 -18.02 2.78 -9.37
N LEU A 289 -19.18 2.94 -8.76
CA LEU A 289 -19.38 2.67 -7.33
C LEU A 289 -19.13 1.19 -7.01
N LEU A 290 -19.77 0.28 -7.75
CA LEU A 290 -19.69 -1.17 -7.50
C LEU A 290 -18.26 -1.70 -7.68
N VAL A 291 -17.53 -1.25 -8.70
CA VAL A 291 -16.16 -1.71 -8.93
C VAL A 291 -15.12 -1.05 -8.00
N THR A 292 -15.48 0.03 -7.32
CA THR A 292 -14.63 0.66 -6.31
C THR A 292 -14.69 -0.10 -4.98
N LEU A 293 -15.83 -0.74 -4.66
CA LEU A 293 -16.01 -1.46 -3.40
C LEU A 293 -14.96 -2.54 -3.14
N PRO A 294 -14.61 -3.45 -4.07
CA PRO A 294 -13.59 -4.47 -3.84
C PRO A 294 -12.24 -3.85 -3.44
N MET A 295 -11.86 -2.74 -4.10
CA MET A 295 -10.60 -2.07 -3.80
C MET A 295 -10.62 -1.39 -2.43
N MET A 296 -11.72 -0.78 -2.04
CA MET A 296 -11.90 -0.21 -0.69
C MET A 296 -11.80 -1.29 0.39
N ILE A 297 -12.40 -2.46 0.16
CA ILE A 297 -12.32 -3.59 1.07
C ILE A 297 -10.88 -4.08 1.21
N ILE A 298 -10.19 -4.31 0.10
CA ILE A 298 -8.79 -4.76 0.10
C ILE A 298 -7.89 -3.74 0.82
N PHE A 299 -8.11 -2.44 0.58
CA PHE A 299 -7.37 -1.38 1.27
C PHE A 299 -7.65 -1.36 2.77
N ALA A 300 -8.90 -1.49 3.20
CA ALA A 300 -9.28 -1.50 4.61
C ALA A 300 -8.58 -2.63 5.40
N PHE A 301 -8.41 -3.81 4.78
CA PHE A 301 -7.65 -4.91 5.39
C PHE A 301 -6.14 -4.77 5.24
N GLY A 302 -5.68 -4.18 4.14
CA GLY A 302 -4.25 -4.03 3.82
C GLY A 302 -3.55 -2.87 4.53
N GLN A 303 -4.29 -1.83 4.95
CA GLN A 303 -3.71 -0.58 5.48
C GLN A 303 -2.74 -0.77 6.65
N ARG A 304 -2.95 -1.77 7.51
CA ARG A 304 -2.05 -2.09 8.64
C ARG A 304 -0.63 -2.43 8.19
N TYR A 305 -0.49 -3.14 7.09
CA TYR A 305 0.83 -3.51 6.54
C TYR A 305 1.57 -2.31 5.94
N PHE A 306 0.84 -1.32 5.41
CA PHE A 306 1.44 -0.05 4.95
C PHE A 306 2.04 0.74 6.11
N ILE A 307 1.32 0.83 7.23
CA ILE A 307 1.77 1.58 8.42
C ILE A 307 3.01 0.93 9.03
N GLU A 308 3.01 -0.40 9.18
CA GLU A 308 4.14 -1.16 9.72
C GLU A 308 5.38 -1.10 8.82
N GLY A 309 5.20 -1.15 7.50
CA GLY A 309 6.29 -1.07 6.53
C GLY A 309 6.98 0.30 6.51
N ILE A 310 6.23 1.40 6.64
CA ILE A 310 6.76 2.76 6.73
C ILE A 310 7.48 2.98 8.08
N ALA A 311 6.91 2.45 9.17
CA ALA A 311 7.53 2.55 10.51
C ALA A 311 8.87 1.80 10.58
N ALA A 312 8.99 0.64 9.93
CA ALA A 312 10.23 -0.13 9.88
C ALA A 312 11.34 0.56 9.07
N SER A 313 11.00 1.39 8.09
CA SER A 313 11.96 2.19 7.31
C SER A 313 12.34 3.50 7.99
N GLY A 314 11.46 4.05 8.85
CA GLY A 314 11.66 5.34 9.53
C GLY A 314 12.47 5.27 10.85
N LEU A 315 12.69 4.08 11.42
CA LEU A 315 13.39 3.91 12.71
C LEU A 315 14.92 3.79 12.58
N LYS A 316 15.51 4.07 11.42
CA LYS A 316 16.97 4.12 11.20
C LYS A 316 17.46 5.52 10.83
N GLY A 317 16.88 6.56 11.46
CA GLY A 317 17.39 7.92 11.43
C GLY A 317 17.89 8.32 12.80
#